data_136891005c17037339ca0c64c5b67675
#
_entry.id   136891005c17037339ca0c64c5b67675
#
_cell.length_a   1.000
_cell.length_b   1.000
_cell.length_c   1.000
_cell.angle_alpha   90.00
_cell.angle_beta   90.00
_cell.angle_gamma   90.00
#
_symmetry.space_group_name_H-M   'P 1'
#
loop_
_entity.id
_entity.type
_entity.pdbx_description
1 polymer ?
#
loop_
_entity_poly.entity_id
_entity_poly.type
_entity_poly.pdbx_seq_one_letter_code
_entity_poly.pdbx_strand_id
1 'polypeptide(L)'
;MGFVLYWILTNGLLIQTGFLPRSRLSDVPVLFPLSFSKKCLSIAVTANEDAAIGTGAFISVKRGSLSQTGFVVRGIWNSGYMNAGVYYISVGF
;
A
#
# COMPACT_ATOMS: atom_id res chain seq x y z
N MET A 1 -12.86 1.82 -8.49
CA MET A 1 -12.38 0.50 -8.10
C MET A 1 -10.93 0.31 -8.53
N GLY A 2 -10.11 -0.20 -7.64
CA GLY A 2 -8.73 -0.49 -7.95
C GLY A 2 -8.58 -1.78 -8.72
N PHE A 3 -7.41 -2.01 -9.25
CA PHE A 3 -7.05 -3.29 -9.86
C PHE A 3 -5.70 -3.72 -9.31
N VAL A 4 -5.42 -5.01 -9.41
CA VAL A 4 -4.20 -5.61 -8.91
C VAL A 4 -3.64 -6.58 -9.93
N LEU A 5 -2.31 -6.71 -9.91
CA LEU A 5 -1.59 -7.71 -10.68
C LEU A 5 -0.64 -8.45 -9.75
N TYR A 6 -0.35 -9.69 -10.10
CA TYR A 6 0.62 -10.43 -9.34
C TYR A 6 1.42 -11.36 -10.25
N TRP A 7 2.62 -11.72 -9.80
CA TRP A 7 3.51 -12.65 -10.47
C TRP A 7 4.05 -13.63 -9.44
N ILE A 8 4.09 -14.90 -9.82
CA ILE A 8 4.71 -15.95 -9.02
C ILE A 8 5.92 -16.43 -9.79
N LEU A 9 7.11 -16.27 -9.22
CA LEU A 9 8.35 -16.70 -9.82
C LEU A 9 8.59 -18.18 -9.54
N THR A 10 9.52 -18.80 -10.29
CA THR A 10 9.78 -20.24 -10.17
C THR A 10 10.26 -20.68 -8.79
N ASN A 11 10.87 -19.74 -8.04
CA ASN A 11 11.32 -20.01 -6.67
C ASN A 11 10.23 -19.78 -5.62
N GLY A 12 8.99 -19.51 -6.05
CA GLY A 12 7.90 -19.25 -5.14
C GLY A 12 7.75 -17.82 -4.69
N LEU A 13 8.64 -16.91 -5.14
CA LEU A 13 8.52 -15.49 -4.81
C LEU A 13 7.26 -14.92 -5.44
N LEU A 14 6.44 -14.26 -4.64
CA LEU A 14 5.21 -13.63 -5.08
C LEU A 14 5.39 -12.11 -5.07
N ILE A 15 5.13 -11.49 -6.21
CA ILE A 15 5.16 -10.04 -6.36
C ILE A 15 3.73 -9.59 -6.65
N GLN A 16 3.23 -8.65 -5.88
CA GLN A 16 1.88 -8.12 -6.06
C GLN A 16 1.93 -6.60 -6.15
N THR A 17 1.16 -6.06 -7.08
CA THR A 17 0.97 -4.61 -7.21
C THR A 17 -0.51 -4.30 -7.17
N GLY A 18 -0.86 -3.13 -6.70
CA GLY A 18 -2.24 -2.72 -6.66
C GLY A 18 -2.41 -1.23 -6.54
N PHE A 19 -3.65 -0.81 -6.68
CA PHE A 19 -4.04 0.58 -6.59
C PHE A 19 -5.26 0.70 -5.69
N LEU A 20 -5.17 1.56 -4.69
CA LEU A 20 -6.29 1.93 -3.85
C LEU A 20 -6.86 3.26 -4.37
N PRO A 21 -8.15 3.31 -4.75
CA PRO A 21 -8.75 4.54 -5.22
C PRO A 21 -8.67 5.65 -4.17
N ARG A 22 -8.77 6.90 -4.64
CA ARG A 22 -8.70 8.08 -3.79
C ARG A 22 -9.63 7.95 -2.58
N SER A 23 -9.09 8.16 -1.41
CA SER A 23 -9.83 8.11 -0.16
C SER A 23 -9.09 8.90 0.90
N ARG A 24 -9.74 9.13 2.03
CA ARG A 24 -9.07 9.74 3.19
C ARG A 24 -8.18 8.68 3.84
N LEU A 25 -6.90 8.94 3.91
CA LEU A 25 -5.91 7.97 4.36
C LEU A 25 -5.74 7.98 5.89
N SER A 26 -6.84 7.71 6.59
CA SER A 26 -6.89 7.67 8.06
C SER A 26 -6.81 6.22 8.54
N ASP A 27 -5.67 5.57 8.31
CA ASP A 27 -5.46 4.15 8.65
C ASP A 27 -6.40 3.26 7.86
N VAL A 28 -6.18 3.21 6.54
CA VAL A 28 -7.02 2.42 5.63
C VAL A 28 -6.41 1.02 5.47
N PRO A 29 -7.17 -0.04 5.80
CA PRO A 29 -6.69 -1.40 5.57
C PRO A 29 -6.72 -1.74 4.09
N VAL A 30 -5.67 -2.41 3.62
CA VAL A 30 -5.54 -2.87 2.25
C VAL A 30 -5.27 -4.38 2.29
N LEU A 31 -6.08 -5.15 1.59
CA LEU A 31 -5.89 -6.59 1.50
C LEU A 31 -5.16 -6.93 0.21
N PHE A 32 -4.18 -7.83 0.30
CA PHE A 32 -3.52 -8.36 -0.89
C PHE A 32 -4.50 -9.25 -1.66
N PRO A 33 -4.40 -9.30 -3.00
CA PRO A 33 -5.24 -10.21 -3.80
C PRO A 33 -4.96 -11.67 -3.47
N LEU A 34 -3.72 -11.99 -3.16
CA LEU A 34 -3.31 -13.31 -2.68
C LEU A 34 -2.60 -13.15 -1.35
N SER A 35 -2.93 -14.01 -0.39
CA SER A 35 -2.17 -14.02 0.86
C SER A 35 -0.79 -14.59 0.61
N PHE A 36 0.22 -14.02 1.26
CA PHE A 36 1.54 -14.63 1.28
C PHE A 36 1.48 -15.88 2.15
N SER A 37 2.07 -16.98 1.67
CA SER A 37 1.98 -18.25 2.41
C SER A 37 2.88 -18.25 3.65
N LYS A 38 3.97 -17.49 3.61
CA LYS A 38 4.88 -17.38 4.74
C LYS A 38 4.91 -15.98 5.30
N LYS A 39 5.33 -15.00 4.50
CA LYS A 39 5.30 -13.61 4.93
C LYS A 39 5.53 -12.65 3.77
N CYS A 40 5.07 -11.43 3.94
CA CYS A 40 5.45 -10.31 3.08
C CYS A 40 6.82 -9.81 3.55
N LEU A 41 7.80 -9.84 2.67
CA LEU A 41 9.16 -9.41 2.99
C LEU A 41 9.34 -7.91 2.90
N SER A 42 8.66 -7.28 1.94
CA SER A 42 8.85 -5.87 1.68
C SER A 42 7.62 -5.29 1.00
N ILE A 43 7.35 -4.03 1.28
CA ILE A 43 6.25 -3.30 0.65
C ILE A 43 6.67 -1.85 0.48
N ALA A 44 6.25 -1.26 -0.64
CA ALA A 44 6.41 0.16 -0.89
C ALA A 44 5.08 0.73 -1.31
N VAL A 45 4.79 1.93 -0.86
CA VAL A 45 3.57 2.65 -1.21
C VAL A 45 3.93 4.03 -1.74
N THR A 46 3.11 4.54 -2.65
CA THR A 46 3.25 5.91 -3.12
C THR A 46 1.87 6.52 -3.33
N ALA A 47 1.76 7.79 -3.03
CA ALA A 47 0.51 8.51 -3.21
C ALA A 47 0.29 8.87 -4.66
N ASN A 48 -0.95 8.73 -5.13
CA ASN A 48 -1.39 9.23 -6.41
C ASN A 48 -2.17 10.52 -6.14
N GLU A 49 -1.50 11.64 -6.27
CA GLU A 49 -2.08 12.96 -6.02
C GLU A 49 -1.66 13.91 -7.13
N ASP A 50 -2.62 14.57 -7.73
CA ASP A 50 -2.37 15.46 -8.87
C ASP A 50 -2.18 16.92 -8.49
N ALA A 51 -2.44 17.27 -7.24
CA ALA A 51 -2.24 18.63 -6.76
C ALA A 51 -0.85 18.79 -6.17
N ALA A 52 -0.30 19.98 -6.26
CA ALA A 52 0.93 20.29 -5.57
C ALA A 52 0.70 20.14 -4.07
N ILE A 53 1.46 19.25 -3.47
CA ILE A 53 1.34 19.00 -2.04
C ILE A 53 2.38 19.85 -1.34
N GLY A 54 1.94 20.56 -0.30
CA GLY A 54 2.82 21.38 0.49
C GLY A 54 3.79 20.57 1.32
N THR A 55 4.61 21.25 2.09
CA THR A 55 5.53 20.61 3.01
C THR A 55 4.76 19.82 4.07
N GLY A 56 5.36 18.75 4.57
CA GLY A 56 4.74 17.92 5.61
C GLY A 56 3.76 16.89 5.12
N ALA A 57 3.69 16.66 3.80
CA ALA A 57 2.87 15.58 3.24
C ALA A 57 3.69 14.31 3.11
N PHE A 58 3.15 13.20 3.56
CA PHE A 58 3.80 11.90 3.41
C PHE A 58 2.79 10.78 3.53
N ILE A 59 3.17 9.62 2.98
CA ILE A 59 2.38 8.41 3.02
C ILE A 59 3.27 7.27 3.53
N SER A 60 2.69 6.36 4.29
CA SER A 60 3.46 5.27 4.85
C SER A 60 2.58 4.06 5.15
N VAL A 61 3.24 2.91 5.30
CA VAL A 61 2.62 1.71 5.87
C VAL A 61 2.65 1.88 7.38
N LYS A 62 1.51 1.73 8.02
CA LYS A 62 1.42 1.87 9.46
C LYS A 62 2.30 0.81 10.13
N ARG A 63 3.11 1.25 11.09
CA ARG A 63 4.02 0.37 11.82
C ARG A 63 3.26 -0.79 12.45
N GLY A 64 3.77 -2.00 12.24
CA GLY A 64 3.17 -3.21 12.81
C GLY A 64 1.95 -3.74 12.08
N SER A 65 1.52 -3.11 10.97
CA SER A 65 0.33 -3.53 10.25
C SER A 65 0.60 -4.55 9.15
N LEU A 66 1.85 -4.70 8.71
CA LEU A 66 2.17 -5.60 7.60
C LEU A 66 1.99 -7.05 8.03
N SER A 67 1.22 -7.79 7.26
CA SER A 67 0.91 -9.19 7.54
C SER A 67 0.92 -10.00 6.25
N GLN A 68 0.61 -11.28 6.36
CA GLN A 68 0.46 -12.15 5.19
C GLN A 68 -0.71 -11.74 4.30
N THR A 69 -1.72 -11.09 4.86
CA THR A 69 -2.96 -10.80 4.15
C THR A 69 -3.11 -9.33 3.72
N GLY A 70 -2.30 -8.43 4.25
CA GLY A 70 -2.46 -7.02 3.92
C GLY A 70 -1.66 -6.10 4.82
N PHE A 71 -2.01 -4.84 4.77
CA PHE A 71 -1.36 -3.80 5.55
C PHE A 71 -2.32 -2.64 5.76
N VAL A 72 -1.91 -1.68 6.59
CA VAL A 72 -2.67 -0.44 6.80
C VAL A 72 -1.85 0.72 6.25
N VAL A 73 -2.47 1.57 5.44
CA VAL A 73 -1.81 2.76 4.90
C VAL A 73 -2.32 4.00 5.62
N ARG A 74 -1.39 4.91 5.86
CA ARG A 74 -1.68 6.21 6.48
C ARG A 74 -1.04 7.31 5.65
N GLY A 75 -1.80 8.36 5.37
CA GLY A 75 -1.28 9.54 4.70
C GLY A 75 -1.56 10.79 5.51
N ILE A 76 -0.54 11.61 5.70
CA ILE A 76 -0.62 12.84 6.50
C ILE A 76 -0.26 14.02 5.63
N TRP A 77 -1.05 15.08 5.75
CA TRP A 77 -0.78 16.37 5.10
C TRP A 77 -1.00 17.46 6.13
N ASN A 78 0.08 18.17 6.44
CA ASN A 78 0.08 19.14 7.53
C ASN A 78 -0.30 18.43 8.85
N SER A 79 -1.36 18.87 9.51
CA SER A 79 -1.80 18.28 10.78
C SER A 79 -2.99 17.33 10.60
N GLY A 80 -3.38 17.01 9.37
CA GLY A 80 -4.53 16.18 9.11
C GLY A 80 -4.21 15.01 8.19
N TYR A 81 -5.24 14.26 7.84
CA TYR A 81 -5.10 13.15 6.92
C TYR A 81 -5.20 13.64 5.48
N MET A 82 -4.41 13.01 4.62
CA MET A 82 -4.42 13.32 3.20
C MET A 82 -5.51 12.51 2.48
N ASN A 83 -6.07 13.10 1.41
CA ASN A 83 -6.96 12.39 0.50
C ASN A 83 -6.18 12.09 -0.76
N ALA A 84 -5.97 10.82 -1.06
CA ALA A 84 -5.20 10.42 -2.23
C ALA A 84 -5.50 8.98 -2.58
N GLY A 85 -5.19 8.60 -3.82
CA GLY A 85 -5.06 7.22 -4.19
C GLY A 85 -3.69 6.69 -3.78
N VAL A 86 -3.53 5.39 -3.78
CA VAL A 86 -2.29 4.75 -3.37
C VAL A 86 -1.92 3.65 -4.33
N TYR A 87 -0.71 3.69 -4.86
CA TYR A 87 -0.11 2.55 -5.55
C TYR A 87 0.76 1.80 -4.55
N TYR A 88 0.78 0.49 -4.67
CA TYR A 88 1.70 -0.30 -3.84
C TYR A 88 2.34 -1.43 -4.63
N ILE A 89 3.49 -1.88 -4.15
CA ILE A 89 4.15 -3.10 -4.61
C ILE A 89 4.62 -3.86 -3.38
N SER A 90 4.37 -5.15 -3.35
CA SER A 90 4.75 -6.02 -2.24
C SER A 90 5.43 -7.28 -2.76
N VAL A 91 6.35 -7.81 -1.98
CA VAL A 91 7.16 -8.98 -2.34
C VAL A 91 7.25 -9.91 -1.14
N GLY A 92 7.08 -11.20 -1.37
CA GLY A 92 7.18 -12.17 -0.29
C GLY A 92 7.00 -13.60 -0.76
N PHE A 93 6.84 -14.47 0.18
CA PHE A 93 6.61 -15.89 -0.08
C PHE A 93 5.31 -16.38 0.52
#